data_1a4574c8e1fe4263aa6758f951bb1b2d
#
_entry.id   1a4574c8e1fe4263aa6758f951bb1b2d
#
_cell.length_a   1.000
_cell.length_b   1.000
_cell.length_c   1.000
_cell.angle_alpha   90.00
_cell.angle_beta   90.00
_cell.angle_gamma   90.00
#
_symmetry.space_group_name_H-M   'P 1'
#
loop_
_entity.id
_entity.type
_entity.pdbx_description
1 polymer ?
#
loop_
_entity_poly.entity_id
_entity_poly.type
_entity_poly.pdbx_seq_one_letter_code
_entity_poly.pdbx_strand_id
1 'polypeptide(L)'
;VYVSKMGRMERVQARFVDNAHLLRIVRRILAPLGRRLDESSPMVDARLPDGSRINVIISPLARDGVVVSIRKFRSTPLRAEDLMGLGTFDSRVYELMQEAVRKRCNLVVSGATSTGKTSMLNVLAEFIPPGERLITIEDTAELQLNHHHVVRLESRPGGHEGAGAISIRDLVKN
;
A
#
# COMPACT_ATOMS: atom_id res chain seq x y z
N VAL A 1 -5.49 7.49 20.57
CA VAL A 1 -5.19 7.31 19.13
C VAL A 1 -3.77 7.76 18.87
N TYR A 2 -3.07 7.04 18.01
CA TYR A 2 -1.72 7.39 17.55
C TYR A 2 -1.76 7.63 16.05
N VAL A 3 -0.93 8.56 15.58
CA VAL A 3 -0.77 8.86 14.15
C VAL A 3 0.72 8.80 13.82
N SER A 4 1.06 8.06 12.78
CA SER A 4 2.42 8.07 12.23
C SER A 4 2.52 9.15 11.16
N LYS A 5 3.46 10.08 11.34
CA LYS A 5 3.74 11.17 10.42
C LYS A 5 5.24 11.28 10.20
N MET A 6 5.69 11.23 8.95
CA MET A 6 7.12 11.28 8.59
C MET A 6 7.99 10.28 9.39
N GLY A 7 7.49 9.05 9.58
CA GLY A 7 8.20 8.00 10.33
C GLY A 7 8.17 8.14 11.86
N ARG A 8 7.53 9.17 12.41
CA ARG A 8 7.37 9.35 13.86
C ARG A 8 5.95 9.05 14.29
N MET A 9 5.81 8.35 15.42
CA MET A 9 4.53 8.04 16.04
C MET A 9 4.18 9.10 17.07
N GLU A 10 3.05 9.77 16.89
CA GLU A 10 2.60 10.83 17.78
C GLU A 10 1.23 10.46 18.36
N ARG A 11 1.06 10.68 19.66
CA ARG A 11 -0.23 10.55 20.32
C ARG A 11 -1.06 11.81 20.07
N VAL A 12 -2.27 11.62 19.52
CA VAL A 12 -3.22 12.73 19.32
C VAL A 12 -4.26 12.78 20.44
N GLN A 13 -4.87 13.96 20.64
CA GLN A 13 -5.89 14.15 21.70
C GLN A 13 -7.21 13.42 21.38
N ALA A 14 -7.44 13.02 20.11
CA ALA A 14 -8.62 12.24 19.74
C ALA A 14 -8.67 10.91 20.51
N ARG A 15 -9.85 10.57 21.03
CA ARG A 15 -10.08 9.31 21.73
C ARG A 15 -11.47 8.77 21.41
N PHE A 16 -11.61 7.46 21.45
CA PHE A 16 -12.91 6.81 21.49
C PHE A 16 -13.40 6.76 22.95
N VAL A 17 -14.71 6.76 23.13
CA VAL A 17 -15.30 6.70 24.48
C VAL A 17 -14.94 5.37 25.15
N ASP A 18 -15.14 4.28 24.42
CA ASP A 18 -14.88 2.91 24.84
C ASP A 18 -14.64 1.99 23.62
N ASN A 19 -14.36 0.71 23.88
CA ASN A 19 -14.19 -0.30 22.85
C ASN A 19 -15.47 -0.56 22.05
N ALA A 20 -16.65 -0.45 22.65
CA ALA A 20 -17.92 -0.63 21.96
C ALA A 20 -18.18 0.50 20.96
N HIS A 21 -17.80 1.72 21.33
CA HIS A 21 -17.86 2.87 20.41
C HIS A 21 -16.93 2.66 19.21
N LEU A 22 -15.68 2.27 19.46
CA LEU A 22 -14.72 1.99 18.39
C LEU A 22 -15.23 0.87 17.47
N LEU A 23 -15.73 -0.22 18.04
CA LEU A 23 -16.25 -1.36 17.28
C LEU A 23 -17.44 -0.98 16.39
N ARG A 24 -18.36 -0.13 16.88
CA ARG A 24 -19.47 0.38 16.05
C ARG A 24 -18.97 1.16 14.84
N ILE A 25 -17.97 2.02 15.04
CA ILE A 25 -17.36 2.79 13.94
C ILE A 25 -16.71 1.86 12.93
N VAL A 26 -15.93 0.90 13.40
CA VAL A 26 -15.24 -0.09 12.55
C VAL A 26 -16.25 -0.91 11.73
N ARG A 27 -17.31 -1.43 12.37
CA ARG A 27 -18.36 -2.18 11.66
C ARG A 27 -19.04 -1.33 10.59
N ARG A 28 -19.27 -0.06 10.85
CA ARG A 28 -19.82 0.87 9.87
C ARG A 28 -18.88 1.10 8.66
N ILE A 29 -17.57 1.12 8.90
CA ILE A 29 -16.55 1.21 7.84
C ILE A 29 -16.48 -0.09 7.02
N LEU A 30 -16.59 -1.24 7.68
CA LEU A 30 -16.46 -2.55 7.03
C LEU A 30 -17.73 -3.03 6.32
N ALA A 31 -18.90 -2.56 6.75
CA ALA A 31 -20.21 -2.98 6.21
C ALA A 31 -20.30 -2.86 4.67
N PRO A 32 -19.96 -1.70 4.04
CA PRO A 32 -20.02 -1.57 2.60
C PRO A 32 -18.97 -2.44 1.85
N LEU A 33 -17.95 -2.95 2.58
CA LEU A 33 -16.91 -3.80 2.01
C LEU A 33 -17.29 -5.30 2.04
N GLY A 34 -18.46 -5.65 2.59
CA GLY A 34 -18.90 -7.03 2.74
C GLY A 34 -18.00 -7.87 3.65
N ARG A 35 -17.20 -7.24 4.53
CA ARG A 35 -16.28 -7.95 5.42
C ARG A 35 -16.92 -8.22 6.76
N ARG A 36 -16.79 -9.48 7.20
CA ARG A 36 -17.30 -9.95 8.48
C ARG A 36 -16.25 -9.73 9.58
N LEU A 37 -16.70 -9.26 10.74
CA LEU A 37 -15.86 -9.08 11.93
C LEU A 37 -16.67 -9.49 13.15
N ASP A 38 -16.39 -10.68 13.66
CA ASP A 38 -17.00 -11.28 14.85
C ASP A 38 -16.04 -12.27 15.52
N GLU A 39 -16.50 -12.96 16.57
CA GLU A 39 -15.66 -13.94 17.31
C GLU A 39 -15.18 -15.09 16.44
N SER A 40 -15.92 -15.48 15.40
CA SER A 40 -15.52 -16.52 14.44
C SER A 40 -14.51 -16.01 13.41
N SER A 41 -14.52 -14.71 13.15
CA SER A 41 -13.59 -14.00 12.25
C SER A 41 -13.07 -12.75 12.97
N PRO A 42 -12.19 -12.90 13.97
CA PRO A 42 -11.79 -11.81 14.86
C PRO A 42 -10.75 -10.87 14.25
N MET A 43 -10.34 -11.09 13.01
CA MET A 43 -9.37 -10.26 12.29
C MET A 43 -9.86 -10.00 10.86
N VAL A 44 -9.73 -8.76 10.43
CA VAL A 44 -10.08 -8.32 9.07
C VAL A 44 -8.99 -7.44 8.51
N ASP A 45 -8.53 -7.78 7.31
CA ASP A 45 -7.81 -6.90 6.41
C ASP A 45 -8.71 -6.48 5.26
N ALA A 46 -8.82 -5.18 5.02
CA ALA A 46 -9.65 -4.67 3.94
C ALA A 46 -9.05 -3.42 3.30
N ARG A 47 -9.46 -3.14 2.07
CA ARG A 47 -9.14 -1.93 1.35
C ARG A 47 -10.34 -1.00 1.34
N LEU A 48 -10.14 0.23 1.76
CA LEU A 48 -11.15 1.28 1.75
C LEU A 48 -11.34 1.85 0.34
N PRO A 49 -12.47 2.51 0.04
CA PRO A 49 -12.72 3.08 -1.28
C PRO A 49 -11.67 4.12 -1.73
N ASP A 50 -11.01 4.79 -0.78
CA ASP A 50 -9.91 5.73 -1.04
C ASP A 50 -8.56 5.05 -1.30
N GLY A 51 -8.52 3.71 -1.34
CA GLY A 51 -7.32 2.90 -1.50
C GLY A 51 -6.55 2.65 -0.21
N SER A 52 -6.92 3.27 0.91
CA SER A 52 -6.31 3.02 2.22
C SER A 52 -6.55 1.58 2.69
N ARG A 53 -5.62 1.02 3.45
CA ARG A 53 -5.77 -0.31 4.06
C ARG A 53 -6.19 -0.16 5.50
N ILE A 54 -7.16 -0.95 5.91
CA ILE A 54 -7.60 -1.08 7.30
C ILE A 54 -7.37 -2.51 7.77
N ASN A 55 -6.67 -2.66 8.89
CA ASN A 55 -6.56 -3.92 9.63
C ASN A 55 -7.28 -3.73 10.96
N VAL A 56 -8.12 -4.68 11.31
CA VAL A 56 -8.87 -4.70 12.58
C VAL A 56 -8.70 -6.05 13.24
N ILE A 57 -8.43 -6.02 14.53
CA ILE A 57 -8.33 -7.21 15.36
C ILE A 57 -9.19 -6.99 16.61
N ILE A 58 -10.02 -7.99 16.95
CA ILE A 58 -10.87 -7.98 18.13
C ILE A 58 -10.59 -9.19 19.04
N SER A 59 -11.26 -9.26 20.18
CA SER A 59 -11.24 -10.46 21.04
C SER A 59 -11.70 -11.69 20.24
N PRO A 60 -11.10 -12.88 20.46
CA PRO A 60 -10.13 -13.22 21.51
C PRO A 60 -8.66 -12.91 21.18
N LEU A 61 -8.34 -12.47 19.96
CA LEU A 61 -6.95 -12.22 19.55
C LEU A 61 -6.39 -10.94 20.19
N ALA A 62 -7.17 -9.87 20.25
CA ALA A 62 -6.81 -8.60 20.89
C ALA A 62 -7.27 -8.60 22.35
N ARG A 63 -6.35 -8.87 23.28
CA ARG A 63 -6.66 -9.01 24.72
C ARG A 63 -7.05 -7.69 25.39
N ASP A 64 -6.46 -6.59 24.95
CA ASP A 64 -6.67 -5.25 25.55
C ASP A 64 -7.82 -4.47 24.90
N GLY A 65 -8.58 -5.11 24.04
CA GLY A 65 -9.72 -4.53 23.33
C GLY A 65 -9.54 -4.46 21.83
N VAL A 66 -10.32 -3.60 21.18
CA VAL A 66 -10.31 -3.46 19.71
C VAL A 66 -9.04 -2.75 19.24
N VAL A 67 -8.28 -3.39 18.36
CA VAL A 67 -7.11 -2.80 17.70
C VAL A 67 -7.47 -2.45 16.27
N VAL A 68 -7.17 -1.22 15.85
CA VAL A 68 -7.40 -0.74 14.49
C VAL A 68 -6.14 -0.06 13.98
N SER A 69 -5.70 -0.49 12.81
CA SER A 69 -4.61 0.14 12.08
C SER A 69 -5.10 0.59 10.72
N ILE A 70 -4.90 1.86 10.37
CA ILE A 70 -5.24 2.39 9.05
C ILE A 70 -3.96 2.93 8.40
N ARG A 71 -3.58 2.33 7.28
CA ARG A 71 -2.50 2.83 6.44
C ARG A 71 -3.11 3.63 5.30
N LYS A 72 -3.01 4.95 5.41
CA LYS A 72 -3.58 5.84 4.40
C LYS A 72 -2.87 5.71 3.06
N PHE A 73 -3.68 5.60 2.02
CA PHE A 73 -3.20 5.70 0.65
C PHE A 73 -2.89 7.17 0.32
N ARG A 74 -1.73 7.44 -0.25
CA ARG A 74 -1.38 8.80 -0.67
C ARG A 74 -2.02 9.05 -2.03
N SER A 75 -2.93 9.99 -2.12
CA SER A 75 -3.65 10.31 -3.36
C SER A 75 -2.76 10.94 -4.45
N THR A 76 -1.68 11.62 -4.06
CA THR A 76 -0.73 12.23 -4.99
C THR A 76 0.65 11.60 -4.78
N PRO A 77 1.18 10.83 -5.74
CA PRO A 77 2.52 10.26 -5.64
C PRO A 77 3.56 11.38 -5.60
N LEU A 78 4.70 11.09 -4.97
CA LEU A 78 5.87 11.97 -5.03
C LEU A 78 6.48 11.85 -6.43
N ARG A 79 6.82 13.00 -7.00
CA ARG A 79 7.54 13.10 -8.26
C ARG A 79 9.05 13.16 -8.05
N ALA A 80 9.81 13.07 -9.14
CA ALA A 80 11.25 13.15 -9.10
C ALA A 80 11.75 14.45 -8.45
N GLU A 81 11.12 15.58 -8.79
CA GLU A 81 11.45 16.90 -8.23
C GLU A 81 11.24 16.97 -6.72
N ASP A 82 10.18 16.34 -6.22
CA ASP A 82 9.89 16.26 -4.78
C ASP A 82 11.00 15.48 -4.05
N LEU A 83 11.43 14.35 -4.61
CA LEU A 83 12.48 13.52 -4.02
C LEU A 83 13.84 14.20 -4.06
N MET A 84 14.15 14.94 -5.14
CA MET A 84 15.36 15.78 -5.21
C MET A 84 15.32 16.90 -4.17
N GLY A 85 14.18 17.58 -4.04
CA GLY A 85 13.98 18.63 -3.03
C GLY A 85 14.13 18.12 -1.60
N LEU A 86 13.79 16.85 -1.34
CA LEU A 86 14.01 16.17 -0.07
C LEU A 86 15.44 15.64 0.12
N GLY A 87 16.33 15.83 -0.87
CA GLY A 87 17.72 15.34 -0.82
C GLY A 87 17.85 13.82 -0.96
N THR A 88 16.85 13.13 -1.49
CA THR A 88 16.89 11.68 -1.67
C THR A 88 17.93 11.26 -2.72
N PHE A 89 18.07 12.06 -3.79
CA PHE A 89 19.08 11.91 -4.81
C PHE A 89 19.35 13.26 -5.51
N ASP A 90 20.49 13.39 -6.17
CA ASP A 90 20.91 14.56 -6.92
C ASP A 90 20.58 14.43 -8.44
N SER A 91 20.93 15.47 -9.21
CA SER A 91 20.73 15.49 -10.66
C SER A 91 21.48 14.40 -11.41
N ARG A 92 22.65 13.99 -10.92
CA ARG A 92 23.45 12.93 -11.55
C ARG A 92 22.75 11.58 -11.45
N VAL A 93 22.20 11.28 -10.26
CA VAL A 93 21.42 10.05 -10.03
C VAL A 93 20.12 10.09 -10.82
N TYR A 94 19.47 11.26 -10.92
CA TYR A 94 18.29 11.45 -11.77
C TYR A 94 18.57 11.10 -13.24
N GLU A 95 19.63 11.65 -13.83
CA GLU A 95 20.04 11.37 -15.21
C GLU A 95 20.38 9.89 -15.42
N LEU A 96 21.13 9.30 -14.47
CA LEU A 96 21.46 7.87 -14.50
C LEU A 96 20.21 6.98 -14.49
N MET A 97 19.24 7.26 -13.62
CA MET A 97 17.98 6.51 -13.57
C MET A 97 17.20 6.64 -14.87
N GLN A 98 17.12 7.84 -15.42
CA GLN A 98 16.43 8.09 -16.69
C GLN A 98 17.09 7.32 -17.85
N GLU A 99 18.41 7.32 -17.92
CA GLU A 99 19.15 6.59 -18.92
C GLU A 99 19.00 5.07 -18.76
N ALA A 100 19.07 4.56 -17.52
CA ALA A 100 18.89 3.15 -17.22
C ALA A 100 17.51 2.63 -17.65
N VAL A 101 16.44 3.41 -17.36
CA VAL A 101 15.08 3.06 -17.79
C VAL A 101 14.96 3.08 -19.32
N ARG A 102 15.48 4.11 -19.99
CA ARG A 102 15.45 4.21 -21.46
C ARG A 102 16.20 3.07 -22.14
N LYS A 103 17.31 2.63 -21.53
CA LYS A 103 18.10 1.48 -22.00
C LYS A 103 17.51 0.12 -21.60
N ARG A 104 16.32 0.12 -20.94
CA ARG A 104 15.65 -1.10 -20.47
C ARG A 104 16.50 -1.96 -19.54
N CYS A 105 17.32 -1.32 -18.71
CA CYS A 105 18.09 -2.03 -17.71
C CYS A 105 17.19 -2.67 -16.65
N ASN A 106 17.60 -3.81 -16.11
CA ASN A 106 16.98 -4.37 -14.93
C ASN A 106 17.36 -3.53 -13.71
N LEU A 107 16.37 -3.06 -12.96
CA LEU A 107 16.55 -2.22 -11.78
C LEU A 107 15.99 -2.91 -10.55
N VAL A 108 16.73 -2.87 -9.45
CA VAL A 108 16.27 -3.37 -8.16
C VAL A 108 16.26 -2.23 -7.16
N VAL A 109 15.09 -1.97 -6.56
CA VAL A 109 14.93 -0.98 -5.48
C VAL A 109 14.80 -1.72 -4.15
N SER A 110 15.78 -1.59 -3.29
CA SER A 110 15.87 -2.28 -2.00
C SER A 110 15.85 -1.30 -0.83
N GLY A 111 15.38 -1.75 0.30
CA GLY A 111 15.32 -0.97 1.54
C GLY A 111 14.32 -1.54 2.55
N ALA A 112 14.38 -1.05 3.78
CA ALA A 112 13.44 -1.41 4.85
C ALA A 112 12.01 -0.93 4.56
N THR A 113 11.05 -1.30 5.40
CA THR A 113 9.67 -0.79 5.31
C THR A 113 9.65 0.72 5.49
N SER A 114 8.80 1.41 4.73
CA SER A 114 8.62 2.88 4.77
C SER A 114 9.84 3.73 4.39
N THR A 115 10.82 3.17 3.67
CA THR A 115 12.01 3.89 3.17
C THR A 115 11.79 4.59 1.83
N GLY A 116 10.60 4.51 1.23
CA GLY A 116 10.28 5.18 -0.03
C GLY A 116 10.47 4.33 -1.29
N LYS A 117 10.61 2.99 -1.18
CA LYS A 117 10.74 2.10 -2.34
C LYS A 117 9.64 2.30 -3.39
N THR A 118 8.38 2.32 -2.96
CA THR A 118 7.22 2.53 -3.84
C THR A 118 7.25 3.92 -4.48
N SER A 119 7.69 4.95 -3.74
CA SER A 119 7.87 6.30 -4.28
C SER A 119 8.96 6.34 -5.36
N MET A 120 10.07 5.63 -5.14
CA MET A 120 11.14 5.51 -6.13
C MET A 120 10.68 4.76 -7.38
N LEU A 121 9.91 3.69 -7.23
CA LEU A 121 9.34 2.96 -8.39
C LEU A 121 8.36 3.83 -9.19
N ASN A 122 7.55 4.67 -8.53
CA ASN A 122 6.69 5.63 -9.23
C ASN A 122 7.53 6.63 -10.05
N VAL A 123 8.63 7.14 -9.49
CA VAL A 123 9.55 8.05 -10.21
C VAL A 123 10.21 7.34 -11.40
N LEU A 124 10.71 6.11 -11.22
CA LEU A 124 11.30 5.34 -12.32
C LEU A 124 10.31 5.11 -13.46
N ALA A 125 9.04 4.89 -13.13
CA ALA A 125 7.99 4.70 -14.12
C ALA A 125 7.69 5.98 -14.94
N GLU A 126 7.95 7.17 -14.41
CA GLU A 126 7.80 8.44 -15.15
C GLU A 126 8.78 8.54 -16.34
N PHE A 127 9.91 7.82 -16.28
CA PHE A 127 10.91 7.82 -17.35
C PHE A 127 10.61 6.84 -18.49
N ILE A 128 9.61 5.98 -18.33
CA ILE A 128 9.23 5.01 -19.35
C ILE A 128 8.55 5.73 -20.52
N PRO A 129 8.99 5.48 -21.76
CA PRO A 129 8.39 6.10 -22.93
C PRO A 129 6.88 5.84 -23.04
N PRO A 130 6.06 6.82 -23.46
CA PRO A 130 4.60 6.71 -23.46
C PRO A 130 4.03 5.61 -24.39
N GLY A 131 4.81 5.16 -25.36
CA GLY A 131 4.43 4.06 -26.28
C GLY A 131 4.63 2.65 -25.71
N GLU A 132 5.21 2.51 -24.51
CA GLU A 132 5.47 1.22 -23.89
C GLU A 132 4.24 0.71 -23.12
N ARG A 133 4.10 -0.61 -23.03
CA ARG A 133 3.13 -1.27 -22.17
C ARG A 133 3.74 -1.55 -20.82
N LEU A 134 3.10 -1.11 -19.74
CA LEU A 134 3.50 -1.38 -18.37
C LEU A 134 2.64 -2.49 -17.76
N ILE A 135 3.28 -3.40 -17.05
CA ILE A 135 2.59 -4.40 -16.24
C ILE A 135 3.11 -4.26 -14.81
N THR A 136 2.24 -4.02 -13.86
CA THR A 136 2.58 -4.10 -12.43
C THR A 136 2.06 -5.40 -11.87
N ILE A 137 2.86 -6.04 -11.03
CA ILE A 137 2.50 -7.26 -10.30
C ILE A 137 2.85 -7.02 -8.84
N GLU A 138 1.82 -6.91 -8.01
CA GLU A 138 1.95 -6.46 -6.63
C GLU A 138 1.20 -7.40 -5.68
N ASP A 139 1.66 -7.54 -4.44
CA ASP A 139 0.87 -8.21 -3.40
C ASP A 139 -0.34 -7.37 -3.00
N THR A 140 -0.17 -6.06 -3.04
CA THR A 140 -1.24 -5.07 -2.88
C THR A 140 -0.92 -3.91 -3.78
N ALA A 141 -1.86 -3.50 -4.63
CA ALA A 141 -1.66 -2.42 -5.57
C ALA A 141 -1.41 -1.08 -4.84
N GLU A 142 -0.17 -0.63 -4.83
CA GLU A 142 0.29 0.63 -4.23
C GLU A 142 0.84 1.60 -5.29
N LEU A 143 1.28 1.10 -6.45
CA LEU A 143 1.86 1.91 -7.51
C LEU A 143 0.80 2.79 -8.18
N GLN A 144 1.14 4.05 -8.37
CA GLN A 144 0.29 5.08 -8.98
C GLN A 144 0.94 5.55 -10.28
N LEU A 145 0.88 4.73 -11.31
CA LEU A 145 1.52 5.02 -12.58
C LEU A 145 0.62 5.90 -13.45
N ASN A 146 1.12 7.09 -13.80
CA ASN A 146 0.48 7.97 -14.76
C ASN A 146 1.00 7.65 -16.18
N HIS A 147 0.51 6.54 -16.74
CA HIS A 147 0.91 6.07 -18.06
C HIS A 147 -0.33 5.57 -18.81
N HIS A 148 -0.34 5.72 -20.14
CA HIS A 148 -1.51 5.43 -20.96
C HIS A 148 -1.89 3.96 -20.99
N HIS A 149 -0.90 3.06 -21.00
CA HIS A 149 -1.13 1.63 -21.10
C HIS A 149 -0.54 0.89 -19.90
N VAL A 150 -1.32 0.76 -18.83
CA VAL A 150 -0.94 0.04 -17.61
C VAL A 150 -1.89 -1.12 -17.35
N VAL A 151 -1.33 -2.31 -17.24
CA VAL A 151 -2.03 -3.50 -16.74
C VAL A 151 -1.62 -3.71 -15.28
N ARG A 152 -2.58 -3.68 -14.37
CA ARG A 152 -2.34 -3.84 -12.91
C ARG A 152 -2.80 -5.21 -12.48
N LEU A 153 -1.88 -6.02 -11.98
CA LEU A 153 -2.13 -7.35 -11.46
C LEU A 153 -1.83 -7.37 -9.97
N GLU A 154 -2.72 -7.97 -9.20
CA GLU A 154 -2.59 -8.11 -7.75
C GLU A 154 -2.71 -9.58 -7.37
N SER A 155 -1.80 -10.05 -6.50
CA SER A 155 -1.85 -11.39 -5.98
C SER A 155 -3.10 -11.58 -5.11
N ARG A 156 -3.58 -12.79 -5.00
CA ARG A 156 -4.72 -13.13 -4.17
C ARG A 156 -4.33 -14.22 -3.17
N PRO A 157 -4.32 -13.91 -1.86
CA PRO A 157 -4.14 -14.94 -0.85
C PRO A 157 -5.29 -15.97 -0.93
N GLY A 158 -5.00 -17.22 -0.65
CA GLY A 158 -6.01 -18.28 -0.59
C GLY A 158 -7.05 -18.01 0.49
N GLY A 159 -8.28 -18.48 0.25
CA GLY A 159 -9.32 -18.55 1.28
C GLY A 159 -8.98 -19.59 2.37
N HIS A 160 -9.91 -19.83 3.31
CA HIS A 160 -9.72 -20.75 4.47
C HIS A 160 -9.23 -22.16 4.14
N GLU A 161 -9.37 -22.61 2.89
CA GLU A 161 -8.91 -23.91 2.41
C GLU A 161 -7.79 -23.81 1.34
N GLY A 162 -7.16 -22.64 1.21
CA GLY A 162 -6.11 -22.42 0.18
C GLY A 162 -6.64 -22.34 -1.26
N ALA A 163 -7.94 -22.58 -1.48
CA ALA A 163 -8.53 -22.54 -2.79
C ALA A 163 -8.52 -21.14 -3.37
N GLY A 164 -8.11 -21.03 -4.64
CA GLY A 164 -8.10 -19.77 -5.39
C GLY A 164 -6.96 -18.82 -5.04
N ALA A 165 -5.89 -19.27 -4.39
CA ALA A 165 -4.66 -18.50 -4.24
C ALA A 165 -4.01 -18.25 -5.61
N ILE A 166 -3.58 -17.02 -5.85
CA ILE A 166 -2.82 -16.62 -7.04
C ILE A 166 -1.59 -15.85 -6.55
N SER A 167 -0.43 -16.46 -6.71
CA SER A 167 0.83 -15.87 -6.28
C SER A 167 1.38 -14.89 -7.32
N ILE A 168 2.31 -14.01 -6.89
CA ILE A 168 3.10 -13.17 -7.80
C ILE A 168 3.78 -14.02 -8.88
N ARG A 169 4.32 -15.19 -8.51
CA ARG A 169 4.95 -16.11 -9.47
C ARG A 169 3.99 -16.57 -10.57
N ASP A 170 2.73 -16.83 -10.24
CA ASP A 170 1.73 -17.24 -11.22
C ASP A 170 1.40 -16.11 -12.18
N LEU A 171 1.30 -14.88 -11.66
CA LEU A 171 1.06 -13.68 -12.46
C LEU A 171 2.23 -13.31 -13.39
N VAL A 172 3.47 -13.58 -12.98
CA VAL A 172 4.67 -13.36 -13.82
C VAL A 172 4.76 -14.36 -14.97
N LYS A 173 4.21 -15.56 -14.82
CA LYS A 173 4.25 -16.60 -15.86
C LYS A 173 3.17 -16.43 -16.93
N ASN A 174 2.14 -15.65 -16.64
CA ASN A 174 1.01 -15.41 -17.54
C ASN A 174 1.30 -14.26 -18.49
#